data_bf45ba8fe96a6ff110f9564f2188369e
#
_entry.id   bf45ba8fe96a6ff110f9564f2188369e
#
_cell.length_a   1.000
_cell.length_b   1.000
_cell.length_c   1.000
_cell.angle_alpha   90.00
_cell.angle_beta   90.00
_cell.angle_gamma   90.00
#
_symmetry.space_group_name_H-M   'P 1'
#
loop_
_entity.id
_entity.type
_entity.pdbx_description
1 polymer ?
#
loop_
_entity_poly.entity_id
_entity_poly.type
_entity_poly.pdbx_seq_one_letter_code
_entity_poly.pdbx_strand_id
1 'polypeptide(L)'
;KMRCKSGWITVDHVTYTQKKAGNYLDEGIAVIPADGVNRLLFLEMSYMENLTFLLDRKLKKSLIPGKIYKSIHSEYRPIAGPVIDAPCVRDIPQEDQFALLYHKMNLLRPRVMICIQPLAKGDMFCRMKILNALREIQKQGTAILMITSSVSDTMDISDRLLVVEQGKVAASYDRSEFKRIVR
;
A
#
# COMPACT_ATOMS: atom_id res chain seq x y z
N LYS A 1 5.50 -17.82 13.60
CA LYS A 1 4.41 -16.84 13.78
C LYS A 1 4.54 -16.30 15.20
N MET A 2 5.04 -15.05 15.34
CA MET A 2 5.11 -14.42 16.67
C MET A 2 3.69 -14.04 17.12
N ARG A 3 3.38 -14.36 18.38
CA ARG A 3 2.12 -13.95 19.01
C ARG A 3 2.35 -12.67 19.81
N CYS A 4 1.40 -11.74 19.75
CA CYS A 4 1.39 -10.60 20.65
C CYS A 4 1.30 -11.09 22.09
N LYS A 5 2.23 -10.64 22.96
CA LYS A 5 2.26 -11.06 24.37
C LYS A 5 1.25 -10.29 25.22
N SER A 6 1.01 -9.02 24.89
CA SER A 6 0.09 -8.15 25.62
C SER A 6 -0.32 -6.97 24.73
N GLY A 7 -1.42 -6.29 25.09
CA GLY A 7 -1.93 -5.13 24.40
C GLY A 7 -3.10 -5.47 23.46
N TRP A 8 -3.67 -4.42 22.88
CA TRP A 8 -4.77 -4.50 21.93
C TRP A 8 -4.51 -3.56 20.76
N ILE A 9 -5.10 -3.89 19.63
CA ILE A 9 -5.09 -3.06 18.42
C ILE A 9 -6.53 -2.64 18.16
N THR A 10 -6.76 -1.37 17.89
CA THR A 10 -8.06 -0.86 17.46
C THR A 10 -7.94 -0.24 16.07
N VAL A 11 -8.97 -0.43 15.26
CA VAL A 11 -9.15 0.27 13.98
C VAL A 11 -10.52 0.92 14.03
N ASP A 12 -10.58 2.25 13.91
CA ASP A 12 -11.80 3.07 14.07
C ASP A 12 -12.55 2.73 15.38
N HIS A 13 -11.81 2.69 16.50
CA HIS A 13 -12.33 2.36 17.83
C HIS A 13 -12.87 0.93 18.01
N VAL A 14 -12.78 0.08 16.98
CA VAL A 14 -13.15 -1.34 17.07
C VAL A 14 -11.92 -2.18 17.38
N THR A 15 -11.98 -3.01 18.43
CA THR A 15 -10.87 -3.89 18.79
C THR A 15 -10.66 -4.95 17.71
N TYR A 16 -9.45 -4.98 17.18
CA TYR A 16 -9.00 -5.99 16.22
C TYR A 16 -8.59 -7.26 16.98
N THR A 17 -9.21 -8.40 16.67
CA THR A 17 -8.86 -9.68 17.29
C THR A 17 -8.18 -10.60 16.28
N GLN A 18 -7.09 -11.24 16.69
CA GLN A 18 -6.30 -12.15 15.84
C GLN A 18 -7.11 -13.35 15.28
N LYS A 19 -8.29 -13.65 15.80
CA LYS A 19 -9.20 -14.69 15.28
C LYS A 19 -9.73 -14.37 13.89
N LYS A 20 -9.76 -13.10 13.50
CA LYS A 20 -10.20 -12.63 12.19
C LYS A 20 -9.08 -12.44 11.17
N ALA A 21 -7.86 -12.87 11.50
CA ALA A 21 -6.63 -12.66 10.71
C ALA A 21 -6.62 -13.28 9.30
N GLY A 22 -7.69 -13.88 8.82
CA GLY A 22 -7.85 -14.34 7.45
C GLY A 22 -8.49 -13.33 6.48
N ASN A 23 -9.12 -12.26 7.01
CA ASN A 23 -9.93 -11.31 6.22
C ASN A 23 -9.50 -9.85 6.42
N TYR A 24 -8.21 -9.57 6.42
CA TYR A 24 -7.69 -8.21 6.67
C TYR A 24 -8.33 -7.13 5.78
N LEU A 25 -8.53 -7.44 4.49
CA LEU A 25 -9.12 -6.50 3.55
C LEU A 25 -10.58 -6.18 3.87
N ASP A 26 -11.35 -7.16 4.34
CA ASP A 26 -12.75 -6.97 4.74
C ASP A 26 -12.84 -6.07 6.00
N GLU A 27 -11.78 -6.06 6.80
CA GLU A 27 -11.62 -5.17 7.97
C GLU A 27 -10.97 -3.83 7.62
N GLY A 28 -10.70 -3.59 6.34
CA GLY A 28 -10.06 -2.36 5.86
C GLY A 28 -8.56 -2.28 6.12
N ILE A 29 -7.88 -3.42 6.34
CA ILE A 29 -6.43 -3.48 6.54
C ILE A 29 -5.80 -4.08 5.29
N ALA A 30 -4.85 -3.36 4.67
CA ALA A 30 -4.02 -3.88 3.59
C ALA A 30 -2.58 -4.07 4.06
N VAL A 31 -1.92 -5.13 3.62
CA VAL A 31 -0.51 -5.39 3.90
C VAL A 31 0.22 -5.55 2.58
N ILE A 32 1.23 -4.71 2.35
CA ILE A 32 2.14 -4.79 1.21
C ILE A 32 3.48 -5.33 1.70
N PRO A 33 3.83 -6.58 1.38
CA PRO A 33 5.12 -7.16 1.73
C PRO A 33 6.25 -6.58 0.87
N ALA A 34 7.50 -6.79 1.26
CA ALA A 34 8.69 -6.30 0.53
C ALA A 34 8.79 -6.84 -0.91
N ASP A 35 8.20 -8.00 -1.19
CA ASP A 35 8.08 -8.62 -2.51
C ASP A 35 6.64 -8.51 -3.07
N GLY A 36 5.97 -7.38 -2.81
CA GLY A 36 4.56 -7.16 -3.08
C GLY A 36 4.15 -7.39 -4.53
N VAL A 37 4.99 -7.02 -5.50
CA VAL A 37 4.73 -7.25 -6.93
C VAL A 37 4.47 -8.74 -7.19
N ASN A 38 5.37 -9.62 -6.75
CA ASN A 38 5.25 -11.05 -6.98
C ASN A 38 4.13 -11.74 -6.18
N ARG A 39 3.71 -11.14 -5.08
CA ARG A 39 2.69 -11.74 -4.19
C ARG A 39 1.29 -11.21 -4.39
N LEU A 40 1.14 -9.98 -4.88
CA LEU A 40 -0.14 -9.29 -4.90
C LEU A 40 -0.60 -8.93 -6.32
N LEU A 41 0.27 -9.13 -7.33
CA LEU A 41 -0.09 -8.99 -8.73
C LEU A 41 -0.08 -10.35 -9.45
N PHE A 42 -0.98 -10.48 -10.40
CA PHE A 42 -1.05 -11.60 -11.34
C PHE A 42 -0.34 -11.17 -12.61
N LEU A 43 0.93 -11.55 -12.76
CA LEU A 43 1.79 -11.04 -13.82
C LEU A 43 1.31 -11.39 -15.23
N GLU A 44 0.57 -12.48 -15.39
CA GLU A 44 0.00 -12.92 -16.67
C GLU A 44 -1.35 -12.26 -17.02
N MET A 45 -1.91 -11.47 -16.12
CA MET A 45 -3.15 -10.73 -16.33
C MET A 45 -2.87 -9.31 -16.80
N SER A 46 -3.85 -8.68 -17.43
CA SER A 46 -3.76 -7.28 -17.85
C SER A 46 -3.64 -6.31 -16.65
N TYR A 47 -3.19 -5.10 -16.95
CA TYR A 47 -3.13 -4.02 -15.95
C TYR A 47 -4.48 -3.80 -15.28
N MET A 48 -5.53 -3.66 -16.08
CA MET A 48 -6.88 -3.38 -15.61
C MET A 48 -7.49 -4.52 -14.78
N GLU A 49 -7.25 -5.77 -15.16
CA GLU A 49 -7.69 -6.93 -14.36
C GLU A 49 -7.00 -6.93 -12.99
N ASN A 50 -5.69 -6.67 -12.95
CA ASN A 50 -4.97 -6.54 -11.68
C ASN A 50 -5.50 -5.39 -10.83
N LEU A 51 -5.72 -4.22 -11.43
CA LEU A 51 -6.21 -3.03 -10.75
C LEU A 51 -7.58 -3.28 -10.09
N THR A 52 -8.46 -4.00 -10.78
CA THR A 52 -9.86 -4.20 -10.36
C THR A 52 -10.10 -5.52 -9.62
N PHE A 53 -9.11 -6.41 -9.51
CA PHE A 53 -9.24 -7.79 -9.04
C PHE A 53 -10.00 -7.97 -7.72
N LEU A 54 -9.86 -7.05 -6.76
CA LEU A 54 -10.53 -7.16 -5.45
C LEU A 54 -11.74 -6.23 -5.31
N LEU A 55 -12.13 -5.55 -6.39
CA LEU A 55 -13.19 -4.56 -6.34
C LEU A 55 -14.58 -5.21 -6.24
N ASP A 56 -14.76 -6.43 -6.77
CA ASP A 56 -15.96 -7.24 -6.64
C ASP A 56 -16.34 -7.46 -5.17
N ARG A 57 -15.37 -7.78 -4.32
CA ARG A 57 -15.57 -7.93 -2.87
C ARG A 57 -16.07 -6.64 -2.23
N LYS A 58 -15.48 -5.50 -2.59
CA LYS A 58 -15.87 -4.19 -2.06
C LYS A 58 -17.27 -3.77 -2.54
N LEU A 59 -17.60 -4.06 -3.79
CA LEU A 59 -18.90 -3.75 -4.38
C LEU A 59 -19.97 -4.78 -4.01
N LYS A 60 -19.60 -5.90 -3.37
CA LYS A 60 -20.48 -7.04 -3.09
C LYS A 60 -21.20 -7.55 -4.35
N LYS A 61 -20.52 -7.53 -5.48
CA LYS A 61 -21.00 -7.95 -6.80
C LYS A 61 -20.07 -9.00 -7.38
N SER A 62 -20.64 -10.03 -7.98
CA SER A 62 -19.88 -11.13 -8.59
C SER A 62 -19.08 -10.70 -9.84
N LEU A 63 -19.52 -9.64 -10.52
CA LEU A 63 -18.85 -9.09 -11.70
C LEU A 63 -18.86 -7.57 -11.63
N ILE A 64 -17.77 -6.95 -12.06
CA ILE A 64 -17.68 -5.50 -12.18
C ILE A 64 -18.44 -5.06 -13.42
N PRO A 65 -19.49 -4.22 -13.30
CA PRO A 65 -20.21 -3.71 -14.47
C PRO A 65 -19.28 -2.97 -15.42
N GLY A 66 -19.48 -3.17 -16.74
CA GLY A 66 -18.64 -2.54 -17.75
C GLY A 66 -18.57 -1.01 -17.68
N LYS A 67 -19.62 -0.36 -17.15
CA LYS A 67 -19.61 1.09 -16.89
C LYS A 67 -18.59 1.49 -15.81
N ILE A 68 -18.52 0.70 -14.73
CA ILE A 68 -17.54 0.93 -13.64
C ILE A 68 -16.13 0.69 -14.15
N TYR A 69 -15.92 -0.38 -14.93
CA TYR A 69 -14.63 -0.68 -15.53
C TYR A 69 -14.14 0.48 -16.41
N LYS A 70 -15.00 1.01 -17.30
CA LYS A 70 -14.69 2.17 -18.15
C LYS A 70 -14.40 3.44 -17.32
N SER A 71 -15.15 3.66 -16.25
CA SER A 71 -14.92 4.80 -15.34
C SER A 71 -13.55 4.73 -14.68
N ILE A 72 -13.17 3.55 -14.14
CA ILE A 72 -11.86 3.33 -13.54
C ILE A 72 -10.75 3.51 -14.57
N HIS A 73 -10.92 2.96 -15.77
CA HIS A 73 -9.96 3.14 -16.85
C HIS A 73 -9.74 4.63 -17.17
N SER A 74 -10.81 5.41 -17.30
CA SER A 74 -10.74 6.85 -17.57
C SER A 74 -10.09 7.64 -16.44
N GLU A 75 -10.34 7.25 -15.19
CA GLU A 75 -9.75 7.88 -14.00
C GLU A 75 -8.24 7.61 -13.90
N TYR A 76 -7.83 6.36 -14.17
CA TYR A 76 -6.43 5.96 -14.01
C TYR A 76 -5.57 6.20 -15.27
N ARG A 77 -6.16 6.39 -16.44
CA ARG A 77 -5.43 6.65 -17.69
C ARG A 77 -4.45 7.83 -17.61
N PRO A 78 -4.78 8.99 -17.03
CA PRO A 78 -3.84 10.10 -16.87
C PRO A 78 -2.68 9.80 -15.91
N ILE A 79 -2.87 8.87 -14.96
CA ILE A 79 -1.91 8.52 -13.91
C ILE A 79 -0.96 7.42 -14.38
N ALA A 80 -1.53 6.35 -14.94
CA ALA A 80 -0.78 5.18 -15.40
C ALA A 80 -0.20 5.37 -16.80
N GLY A 81 -0.76 6.26 -17.60
CA GLY A 81 -0.36 6.43 -19.00
C GLY A 81 -0.77 5.24 -19.88
N PRO A 82 -0.04 4.97 -20.97
CA PRO A 82 -0.39 3.92 -21.92
C PRO A 82 -0.32 2.49 -21.34
N VAL A 83 0.41 2.27 -20.26
CA VAL A 83 0.54 0.93 -19.66
C VAL A 83 -0.76 0.40 -19.06
N ILE A 84 -1.78 1.26 -18.87
CA ILE A 84 -3.11 0.84 -18.41
C ILE A 84 -3.78 -0.15 -19.39
N ASP A 85 -3.42 -0.08 -20.67
CA ASP A 85 -3.92 -0.95 -21.72
C ASP A 85 -3.07 -2.22 -21.92
N ALA A 86 -2.03 -2.41 -21.12
CA ALA A 86 -1.15 -3.56 -21.23
C ALA A 86 -1.92 -4.87 -20.99
N PRO A 87 -1.84 -5.84 -21.90
CA PRO A 87 -2.55 -7.11 -21.79
C PRO A 87 -1.89 -8.05 -20.77
N CYS A 88 -0.62 -7.80 -20.43
CA CYS A 88 0.17 -8.61 -19.53
C CYS A 88 1.07 -7.72 -18.65
N VAL A 89 0.93 -7.83 -17.33
CA VAL A 89 1.71 -7.03 -16.39
C VAL A 89 3.19 -7.40 -16.40
N ARG A 90 3.53 -8.63 -16.78
CA ARG A 90 4.94 -9.05 -16.91
C ARG A 90 5.72 -8.20 -17.92
N ASP A 91 5.06 -7.71 -18.96
CA ASP A 91 5.70 -7.03 -20.09
C ASP A 91 5.85 -5.52 -19.88
N ILE A 92 5.30 -4.96 -18.79
CA ILE A 92 5.48 -3.53 -18.49
C ILE A 92 6.72 -3.29 -17.63
N PRO A 93 7.29 -2.06 -17.65
CA PRO A 93 8.42 -1.68 -16.81
C PRO A 93 8.18 -1.98 -15.33
N GLN A 94 9.25 -2.33 -14.61
CA GLN A 94 9.16 -2.71 -13.20
C GLN A 94 8.58 -1.59 -12.32
N GLU A 95 8.93 -0.34 -12.61
CA GLU A 95 8.39 0.83 -11.92
C GLU A 95 6.88 0.98 -12.10
N ASP A 96 6.33 0.54 -13.23
CA ASP A 96 4.89 0.55 -13.49
C ASP A 96 4.18 -0.63 -12.80
N GLN A 97 4.86 -1.77 -12.64
CA GLN A 97 4.37 -2.87 -11.81
C GLN A 97 4.25 -2.44 -10.34
N PHE A 98 5.26 -1.72 -9.81
CA PHE A 98 5.17 -1.14 -8.47
C PHE A 98 4.05 -0.10 -8.37
N ALA A 99 3.94 0.80 -9.35
CA ALA A 99 2.86 1.79 -9.37
C ALA A 99 1.48 1.12 -9.37
N LEU A 100 1.27 0.10 -10.19
CA LEU A 100 0.03 -0.67 -10.25
C LEU A 100 -0.37 -1.24 -8.89
N LEU A 101 0.59 -1.78 -8.13
CA LEU A 101 0.34 -2.30 -6.80
C LEU A 101 -0.28 -1.25 -5.87
N TYR A 102 0.26 -0.02 -5.90
CA TYR A 102 -0.27 1.08 -5.08
C TYR A 102 -1.54 1.68 -5.67
N HIS A 103 -1.71 1.74 -6.99
CA HIS A 103 -2.95 2.14 -7.63
C HIS A 103 -4.11 1.20 -7.25
N LYS A 104 -3.85 -0.10 -7.18
CA LYS A 104 -4.80 -1.09 -6.66
C LYS A 104 -5.21 -0.79 -5.21
N MET A 105 -4.26 -0.43 -4.35
CA MET A 105 -4.55 -0.04 -2.96
C MET A 105 -5.33 1.28 -2.89
N ASN A 106 -4.97 2.25 -3.74
CA ASN A 106 -5.69 3.51 -3.86
C ASN A 106 -7.17 3.30 -4.23
N LEU A 107 -7.44 2.42 -5.17
CA LEU A 107 -8.80 2.06 -5.58
C LEU A 107 -9.58 1.33 -4.47
N LEU A 108 -8.91 0.46 -3.72
CA LEU A 108 -9.50 -0.30 -2.62
C LEU A 108 -9.77 0.56 -1.38
N ARG A 109 -9.05 1.67 -1.20
CA ARG A 109 -9.19 2.60 -0.06
C ARG A 109 -9.22 1.87 1.29
N PRO A 110 -8.15 1.17 1.68
CA PRO A 110 -8.08 0.57 3.00
C PRO A 110 -8.06 1.66 4.07
N ARG A 111 -8.53 1.35 5.28
CA ARG A 111 -8.42 2.25 6.43
C ARG A 111 -6.98 2.35 6.93
N VAL A 112 -6.29 1.21 6.92
CA VAL A 112 -4.89 1.09 7.32
C VAL A 112 -4.13 0.31 6.26
N MET A 113 -2.97 0.82 5.86
CA MET A 113 -2.04 0.14 4.97
C MET A 113 -0.69 -0.05 5.66
N ILE A 114 -0.22 -1.30 5.73
CA ILE A 114 1.07 -1.66 6.29
C ILE A 114 2.01 -1.99 5.14
N CYS A 115 3.06 -1.20 4.97
CA CYS A 115 4.07 -1.37 3.93
C CYS A 115 5.38 -1.86 4.53
N ILE A 116 5.84 -3.04 4.13
CA ILE A 116 7.09 -3.63 4.60
C ILE A 116 8.18 -3.34 3.57
N GLN A 117 9.19 -2.56 3.94
CA GLN A 117 10.32 -2.19 3.08
C GLN A 117 9.87 -1.62 1.71
N PRO A 118 8.94 -0.64 1.66
CA PRO A 118 8.30 -0.22 0.42
C PRO A 118 9.29 0.35 -0.60
N LEU A 119 10.41 0.92 -0.15
CA LEU A 119 11.42 1.60 -0.97
C LEU A 119 12.74 0.83 -1.07
N ALA A 120 12.81 -0.41 -0.56
CA ALA A 120 14.05 -1.19 -0.56
C ALA A 120 14.44 -1.71 -1.95
N LYS A 121 13.48 -1.85 -2.84
CA LYS A 121 13.67 -2.35 -4.21
C LYS A 121 13.34 -1.25 -5.21
N GLY A 122 14.13 -1.21 -6.26
CA GLY A 122 13.93 -0.24 -7.34
C GLY A 122 14.91 0.94 -7.30
N ASP A 123 15.07 1.55 -8.45
CA ASP A 123 15.84 2.75 -8.66
C ASP A 123 15.10 4.02 -8.15
N MET A 124 15.67 5.18 -8.42
CA MET A 124 15.07 6.46 -8.02
C MET A 124 13.71 6.70 -8.65
N PHE A 125 13.46 6.23 -9.88
CA PHE A 125 12.18 6.41 -10.57
C PHE A 125 11.08 5.56 -9.90
N CYS A 126 11.38 4.30 -9.58
CA CYS A 126 10.49 3.44 -8.79
C CYS A 126 10.13 4.07 -7.45
N ARG A 127 11.13 4.57 -6.72
CA ARG A 127 10.93 5.21 -5.42
C ARG A 127 10.04 6.43 -5.51
N MET A 128 10.24 7.29 -6.51
CA MET A 128 9.41 8.49 -6.74
C MET A 128 7.95 8.09 -7.04
N LYS A 129 7.72 7.11 -7.91
CA LYS A 129 6.36 6.62 -8.22
C LYS A 129 5.67 6.08 -6.98
N ILE A 130 6.36 5.27 -6.17
CA ILE A 130 5.84 4.72 -4.91
C ILE A 130 5.50 5.85 -3.94
N LEU A 131 6.40 6.80 -3.71
CA LEU A 131 6.18 7.91 -2.77
C LEU A 131 5.00 8.77 -3.20
N ASN A 132 4.85 9.06 -4.49
CA ASN A 132 3.71 9.81 -5.01
C ASN A 132 2.40 9.04 -4.81
N ALA A 133 2.38 7.75 -5.11
CA ALA A 133 1.20 6.92 -4.88
C ALA A 133 0.83 6.83 -3.38
N LEU A 134 1.81 6.72 -2.48
CA LEU A 134 1.59 6.73 -1.03
C LEU A 134 0.98 8.06 -0.56
N ARG A 135 1.46 9.19 -1.09
CA ARG A 135 0.88 10.52 -0.78
C ARG A 135 -0.58 10.63 -1.22
N GLU A 136 -0.93 10.12 -2.40
CA GLU A 136 -2.32 10.12 -2.87
C GLU A 136 -3.22 9.22 -2.00
N ILE A 137 -2.74 8.05 -1.60
CA ILE A 137 -3.44 7.16 -0.68
C ILE A 137 -3.66 7.83 0.68
N GLN A 138 -2.65 8.53 1.21
CA GLN A 138 -2.73 9.28 2.47
C GLN A 138 -3.78 10.41 2.38
N LYS A 139 -3.80 11.16 1.29
CA LYS A 139 -4.80 12.22 1.05
C LYS A 139 -6.24 11.71 1.07
N GLN A 140 -6.45 10.44 0.75
CA GLN A 140 -7.77 9.80 0.82
C GLN A 140 -8.16 9.32 2.23
N GLY A 141 -7.32 9.58 3.23
CA GLY A 141 -7.58 9.26 4.64
C GLY A 141 -7.09 7.87 5.08
N THR A 142 -6.33 7.15 4.26
CA THR A 142 -5.70 5.88 4.67
C THR A 142 -4.55 6.16 5.64
N ALA A 143 -4.57 5.54 6.82
CA ALA A 143 -3.42 5.53 7.72
C ALA A 143 -2.34 4.59 7.18
N ILE A 144 -1.10 5.07 7.04
CA ILE A 144 0.00 4.30 6.47
C ILE A 144 1.04 4.01 7.55
N LEU A 145 1.34 2.72 7.77
CA LEU A 145 2.43 2.26 8.60
C LEU A 145 3.55 1.70 7.72
N MET A 146 4.69 2.36 7.69
CA MET A 146 5.87 1.88 6.96
C MET A 146 6.84 1.22 7.93
N ILE A 147 7.23 -0.03 7.63
CA ILE A 147 8.27 -0.76 8.35
C ILE A 147 9.51 -0.75 7.45
N THR A 148 10.53 -0.01 7.84
CA THR A 148 11.75 0.18 7.05
C THR A 148 12.99 0.11 7.92
N SER A 149 14.12 -0.21 7.30
CA SER A 149 15.45 -0.10 7.91
C SER A 149 16.14 1.24 7.58
N SER A 150 15.62 2.00 6.59
CA SER A 150 16.15 3.31 6.18
C SER A 150 15.19 4.41 6.60
N VAL A 151 15.64 5.28 7.48
CA VAL A 151 14.88 6.42 7.98
C VAL A 151 14.76 7.50 6.89
N SER A 152 15.84 7.79 6.17
CA SER A 152 15.91 8.85 5.15
C SER A 152 14.85 8.70 4.07
N ASP A 153 14.55 7.45 3.66
CA ASP A 153 13.64 7.16 2.57
C ASP A 153 12.18 7.55 2.88
N THR A 154 11.81 7.61 4.15
CA THR A 154 10.42 7.78 4.58
C THR A 154 10.12 9.10 5.28
N MET A 155 11.15 9.86 5.66
CA MET A 155 10.98 11.10 6.42
C MET A 155 10.11 12.14 5.70
N ASP A 156 10.20 12.22 4.38
CA ASP A 156 9.47 13.22 3.59
C ASP A 156 7.95 13.03 3.59
N ILE A 157 7.49 11.81 3.85
CA ILE A 157 6.07 11.45 3.83
C ILE A 157 5.52 11.02 5.19
N SER A 158 6.37 10.89 6.20
CA SER A 158 5.97 10.46 7.54
C SER A 158 5.61 11.65 8.42
N ASP A 159 4.60 11.47 9.26
CA ASP A 159 4.20 12.42 10.29
C ASP A 159 4.87 12.10 11.62
N ARG A 160 5.16 10.81 11.85
CA ARG A 160 5.80 10.31 13.07
C ARG A 160 6.75 9.16 12.75
N LEU A 161 7.87 9.11 13.46
CA LEU A 161 8.85 8.05 13.41
C LEU A 161 8.91 7.32 14.76
N LEU A 162 8.82 5.98 14.70
CA LEU A 162 9.04 5.12 15.86
C LEU A 162 10.31 4.30 15.65
N VAL A 163 11.24 4.41 16.58
CA VAL A 163 12.44 3.57 16.59
C VAL A 163 12.15 2.34 17.44
N VAL A 164 12.32 1.16 16.85
CA VAL A 164 12.06 -0.12 17.51
C VAL A 164 13.37 -0.88 17.68
N GLU A 165 13.75 -1.15 18.93
CA GLU A 165 14.93 -1.92 19.29
C GLU A 165 14.52 -3.11 20.16
N GLN A 166 15.03 -4.27 19.86
CA GLN A 166 14.74 -5.52 20.59
C GLN A 166 13.24 -5.77 20.84
N GLY A 167 12.39 -5.38 19.87
CA GLY A 167 10.94 -5.56 19.93
C GLY A 167 10.19 -4.56 20.83
N LYS A 168 10.84 -3.49 21.26
CA LYS A 168 10.25 -2.39 22.04
C LYS A 168 10.43 -1.06 21.32
N VAL A 169 9.47 -0.15 21.51
CA VAL A 169 9.64 1.24 21.04
C VAL A 169 10.67 1.91 21.94
N ALA A 170 11.85 2.19 21.40
CA ALA A 170 12.95 2.87 22.08
C ALA A 170 12.80 4.39 22.04
N ALA A 171 12.29 4.94 20.91
CA ALA A 171 12.06 6.37 20.76
C ALA A 171 10.88 6.64 19.82
N SER A 172 10.27 7.82 20.00
CA SER A 172 9.20 8.35 19.14
C SER A 172 9.51 9.80 18.84
N TYR A 173 9.42 10.18 17.57
CA TYR A 173 9.70 11.53 17.09
C TYR A 173 8.54 12.01 16.23
N ASP A 174 8.04 13.19 16.48
CA ASP A 174 7.10 13.89 15.61
C ASP A 174 7.85 14.58 14.45
N ARG A 175 7.15 14.91 13.39
CA ARG A 175 7.73 15.49 12.16
C ARG A 175 8.60 16.72 12.43
N SER A 176 8.27 17.54 13.40
CA SER A 176 9.03 18.72 13.80
C SER A 176 10.43 18.41 14.34
N GLU A 177 10.63 17.18 14.84
CA GLU A 177 11.88 16.71 15.45
C GLU A 177 12.81 16.00 14.47
N PHE A 178 12.35 15.70 13.24
CA PHE A 178 13.11 14.92 12.25
C PHE A 178 14.46 15.54 11.91
N LYS A 179 14.56 16.87 11.91
CA LYS A 179 15.84 17.58 11.70
C LYS A 179 16.93 17.24 12.73
N ARG A 180 16.56 16.67 13.87
CA ARG A 180 17.51 16.28 14.93
C ARG A 180 18.08 14.88 14.73
N ILE A 181 17.42 14.06 13.89
CA ILE A 181 17.77 12.65 13.67
C ILE A 181 18.79 12.49 12.53
N VAL A 182 18.87 13.45 11.62
CA VAL A 182 19.72 13.43 10.40
C VAL A 182 21.09 14.10 10.61
N ARG A 183 21.54 14.19 11.85
CA ARG A 183 22.91 14.67 12.14
C ARG A 183 23.88 13.53 12.31
#